data_1763cd028b42c2372ee2110d76e40fd9
#
_entry.id   1763cd028b42c2372ee2110d76e40fd9
#
_cell.length_a   1.000
_cell.length_b   1.000
_cell.length_c   1.000
_cell.angle_alpha   90.00
_cell.angle_beta   90.00
_cell.angle_gamma   90.00
#
_symmetry.space_group_name_H-M   'P 1'
#
loop_
_entity.id
_entity.type
_entity.pdbx_description
1 polymer ?
#
loop_
_entity_poly.entity_id
_entity_poly.type
_entity_poly.pdbx_seq_one_letter_code
_entity_poly.pdbx_strand_id
1 'polypeptide(L)'
;MSLCQIYLISPLDVGGAFPHRLARALDAGPVAAFQFRVKGMDQHEAARLAEPLQAICADREVAFIVNDSVALAKRIGADGVHLGQGDGDIREAREILGHDAQIGVTCHNSRHLAMEAGEAGADYVAFGAFFPTATKDVEHQADPEILTWWQRLFEIPCVAIGGITPENCGGLIEAGADFLAVSSAVWSADEAQTVRAFAEQLGG
;
A
#
# COMPACT_ATOMS: atom_id res chain seq x y z
N MET A 1 17.08 -9.25 9.28
CA MET A 1 16.19 -8.07 9.20
C MET A 1 15.59 -8.10 7.81
N SER A 2 14.26 -8.08 7.68
CA SER A 2 13.61 -7.89 6.38
C SER A 2 14.02 -6.52 5.86
N LEU A 3 14.44 -6.43 4.60
CA LEU A 3 14.73 -5.15 3.98
C LEU A 3 13.38 -4.45 3.74
N CYS A 4 13.22 -3.22 4.25
CA CYS A 4 12.04 -2.42 3.99
C CYS A 4 11.87 -2.22 2.46
N GLN A 5 10.64 -2.25 1.96
CA GLN A 5 10.34 -2.14 0.53
C GLN A 5 9.32 -1.02 0.25
N ILE A 6 9.22 -0.64 -1.00
CA ILE A 6 8.26 0.37 -1.45
C ILE A 6 6.91 -0.28 -1.76
N TYR A 7 5.84 0.36 -1.30
CA TYR A 7 4.46 0.05 -1.61
C TYR A 7 3.85 1.27 -2.33
N LEU A 8 3.69 1.22 -3.64
CA LEU A 8 3.14 2.33 -4.41
C LEU A 8 1.61 2.35 -4.33
N ILE A 9 1.02 3.53 -4.10
CA ILE A 9 -0.42 3.73 -4.21
C ILE A 9 -0.69 4.63 -5.41
N SER A 10 -1.62 4.22 -6.30
CA SER A 10 -1.96 5.00 -7.49
C SER A 10 -2.50 6.39 -7.15
N PRO A 11 -2.38 7.38 -8.06
CA PRO A 11 -3.23 8.55 -8.01
C PRO A 11 -4.67 8.14 -8.30
N LEU A 12 -5.63 9.07 -8.12
CA LEU A 12 -7.04 8.79 -8.43
C LEU A 12 -7.29 8.67 -9.94
N ASP A 13 -6.54 9.42 -10.76
CA ASP A 13 -6.58 9.32 -12.21
C ASP A 13 -5.43 8.41 -12.68
N VAL A 14 -5.80 7.27 -13.23
CA VAL A 14 -4.90 6.23 -13.75
C VAL A 14 -5.04 6.05 -15.27
N GLY A 15 -5.69 7.02 -15.93
CA GLY A 15 -5.85 7.01 -17.38
C GLY A 15 -4.65 7.56 -18.15
N GLY A 16 -4.81 7.67 -19.47
CA GLY A 16 -3.84 8.29 -20.35
C GLY A 16 -2.44 7.69 -20.32
N ALA A 17 -1.45 8.47 -19.90
CA ALA A 17 -0.05 8.04 -19.84
C ALA A 17 0.32 7.27 -18.59
N PHE A 18 -0.61 7.06 -17.63
CA PHE A 18 -0.29 6.46 -16.34
C PHE A 18 0.32 5.04 -16.44
N PRO A 19 -0.12 4.14 -17.34
CA PRO A 19 0.54 2.84 -17.51
C PRO A 19 2.06 2.95 -17.79
N HIS A 20 2.48 3.89 -18.62
CA HIS A 20 3.91 4.14 -18.88
C HIS A 20 4.64 4.68 -17.65
N ARG A 21 3.99 5.57 -16.88
CA ARG A 21 4.54 6.09 -15.64
C ARG A 21 4.72 4.98 -14.60
N LEU A 22 3.71 4.10 -14.47
CA LEU A 22 3.79 2.95 -13.58
C LEU A 22 4.98 2.05 -13.96
N ALA A 23 5.11 1.68 -15.23
CA ALA A 23 6.23 0.86 -15.68
C ALA A 23 7.59 1.49 -15.32
N ARG A 24 7.77 2.80 -15.57
CA ARG A 24 9.00 3.53 -15.20
C ARG A 24 9.27 3.53 -13.68
N ALA A 25 8.23 3.67 -12.88
CA ALA A 25 8.36 3.63 -11.42
C ALA A 25 8.80 2.25 -10.94
N LEU A 26 8.16 1.18 -11.46
CA LEU A 26 8.48 -0.20 -11.07
C LEU A 26 9.89 -0.63 -11.54
N ASP A 27 10.37 -0.11 -12.67
CA ASP A 27 11.73 -0.38 -13.17
C ASP A 27 12.83 0.37 -12.39
N ALA A 28 12.46 1.29 -11.50
CA ALA A 28 13.40 2.20 -10.86
C ALA A 28 13.92 1.77 -9.48
N GLY A 29 13.27 0.79 -8.82
CA GLY A 29 13.68 0.36 -7.47
C GLY A 29 12.86 -0.80 -6.91
N PRO A 30 13.09 -1.18 -5.66
CA PRO A 30 12.49 -2.35 -5.04
C PRO A 30 11.02 -2.09 -4.63
N VAL A 31 10.12 -2.10 -5.60
CA VAL A 31 8.67 -1.98 -5.36
C VAL A 31 8.09 -3.38 -5.17
N ALA A 32 7.53 -3.65 -3.99
CA ALA A 32 6.92 -4.93 -3.67
C ALA A 32 5.45 -5.03 -4.05
N ALA A 33 4.71 -3.92 -3.94
CA ALA A 33 3.28 -3.89 -4.19
C ALA A 33 2.84 -2.57 -4.83
N PHE A 34 1.77 -2.65 -5.62
CA PHE A 34 1.08 -1.52 -6.20
C PHE A 34 -0.40 -1.58 -5.81
N GLN A 35 -0.91 -0.56 -5.14
CA GLN A 35 -2.31 -0.43 -4.77
C GLN A 35 -3.05 0.40 -5.82
N PHE A 36 -4.01 -0.24 -6.47
CA PHE A 36 -4.94 0.39 -7.40
C PHE A 36 -6.06 1.08 -6.62
N ARG A 37 -6.02 2.41 -6.56
CA ARG A 37 -6.93 3.25 -5.80
C ARG A 37 -7.68 4.19 -6.73
N VAL A 38 -8.91 3.84 -7.10
CA VAL A 38 -9.85 4.68 -7.83
C VAL A 38 -11.10 4.94 -6.98
N LYS A 39 -11.73 6.10 -7.14
CA LYS A 39 -12.93 6.47 -6.38
C LYS A 39 -14.01 7.01 -7.31
N GLY A 40 -15.27 6.75 -6.97
CA GLY A 40 -16.41 7.27 -7.72
C GLY A 40 -16.60 6.69 -9.12
N MET A 41 -16.01 5.53 -9.38
CA MET A 41 -16.03 4.84 -10.67
C MET A 41 -16.82 3.54 -10.55
N ASP A 42 -17.55 3.16 -11.61
CA ASP A 42 -18.19 1.87 -11.63
C ASP A 42 -17.20 0.70 -11.80
N GLN A 43 -17.61 -0.50 -11.39
CA GLN A 43 -16.71 -1.66 -11.38
C GLN A 43 -16.27 -2.12 -12.79
N HIS A 44 -17.02 -1.84 -13.85
CA HIS A 44 -16.62 -2.21 -15.21
C HIS A 44 -15.53 -1.29 -15.71
N GLU A 45 -15.67 0.01 -15.47
CA GLU A 45 -14.67 1.00 -15.82
C GLU A 45 -13.40 0.80 -15.00
N ALA A 46 -13.51 0.56 -13.69
CA ALA A 46 -12.39 0.27 -12.84
C ALA A 46 -11.63 -0.99 -13.30
N ALA A 47 -12.33 -2.07 -13.64
CA ALA A 47 -11.71 -3.29 -14.15
C ALA A 47 -10.97 -3.07 -15.47
N ARG A 48 -11.54 -2.27 -16.40
CA ARG A 48 -10.90 -1.94 -17.68
C ARG A 48 -9.62 -1.13 -17.49
N LEU A 49 -9.60 -0.21 -16.52
CA LEU A 49 -8.39 0.57 -16.21
C LEU A 49 -7.34 -0.25 -15.44
N ALA A 50 -7.78 -1.22 -14.63
CA ALA A 50 -6.88 -2.10 -13.89
C ALA A 50 -6.12 -3.07 -14.79
N GLU A 51 -6.74 -3.58 -15.86
CA GLU A 51 -6.17 -4.62 -16.73
C GLU A 51 -4.74 -4.32 -17.23
N PRO A 52 -4.45 -3.18 -17.88
CA PRO A 52 -3.09 -2.88 -18.33
C PRO A 52 -2.11 -2.66 -17.17
N LEU A 53 -2.57 -2.14 -16.03
CA LEU A 53 -1.73 -1.90 -14.86
C LEU A 53 -1.38 -3.23 -14.16
N GLN A 54 -2.33 -4.15 -14.09
CA GLN A 54 -2.11 -5.49 -13.54
C GLN A 54 -1.10 -6.28 -14.37
N ALA A 55 -1.20 -6.21 -15.70
CA ALA A 55 -0.21 -6.82 -16.59
C ALA A 55 1.21 -6.25 -16.37
N ILE A 56 1.33 -4.92 -16.23
CA ILE A 56 2.63 -4.25 -15.94
C ILE A 56 3.21 -4.72 -14.59
N CYS A 57 2.38 -4.88 -13.57
CA CYS A 57 2.80 -5.39 -12.27
C CYS A 57 3.23 -6.85 -12.35
N ALA A 58 2.44 -7.70 -13.02
CA ALA A 58 2.73 -9.12 -13.17
C ALA A 58 4.06 -9.37 -13.91
N ASP A 59 4.34 -8.62 -14.97
CA ASP A 59 5.61 -8.70 -15.71
C ASP A 59 6.86 -8.38 -14.85
N ARG A 60 6.65 -7.76 -13.68
CA ARG A 60 7.71 -7.32 -12.75
C ARG A 60 7.64 -7.97 -11.37
N GLU A 61 6.79 -8.98 -11.22
CA GLU A 61 6.58 -9.69 -9.94
C GLU A 61 6.17 -8.74 -8.80
N VAL A 62 5.41 -7.66 -9.12
CA VAL A 62 4.87 -6.69 -8.17
C VAL A 62 3.43 -7.06 -7.85
N ALA A 63 3.10 -7.22 -6.57
CA ALA A 63 1.74 -7.56 -6.14
C ALA A 63 0.73 -6.45 -6.49
N PHE A 64 -0.39 -6.80 -7.10
CA PHE A 64 -1.46 -5.87 -7.47
C PHE A 64 -2.59 -5.91 -6.44
N ILE A 65 -2.71 -4.87 -5.64
CA ILE A 65 -3.67 -4.76 -4.53
C ILE A 65 -4.80 -3.80 -4.91
N VAL A 66 -6.05 -4.20 -4.71
CA VAL A 66 -7.21 -3.32 -4.93
C VAL A 66 -7.57 -2.59 -3.63
N ASN A 67 -7.79 -1.29 -3.72
CA ASN A 67 -8.24 -0.50 -2.57
C ASN A 67 -9.76 -0.63 -2.35
N ASP A 68 -10.18 -0.86 -1.12
CA ASP A 68 -11.56 -0.86 -0.58
C ASP A 68 -12.49 -1.96 -1.11
N SER A 69 -12.36 -2.40 -2.37
CA SER A 69 -13.37 -3.23 -3.04
C SER A 69 -12.98 -4.71 -3.17
N VAL A 70 -13.45 -5.55 -2.24
CA VAL A 70 -13.31 -7.02 -2.32
C VAL A 70 -13.94 -7.58 -3.62
N ALA A 71 -15.09 -7.04 -4.02
CA ALA A 71 -15.79 -7.46 -5.24
C ALA A 71 -14.97 -7.19 -6.51
N LEU A 72 -14.32 -6.02 -6.58
CA LEU A 72 -13.43 -5.69 -7.70
C LEU A 72 -12.19 -6.59 -7.69
N ALA A 73 -11.55 -6.78 -6.52
CA ALA A 73 -10.39 -7.64 -6.38
C ALA A 73 -10.68 -9.07 -6.87
N LYS A 74 -11.82 -9.65 -6.46
CA LYS A 74 -12.30 -10.96 -6.93
C LYS A 74 -12.51 -10.99 -8.43
N ARG A 75 -13.17 -9.96 -8.95
CA ARG A 75 -13.54 -9.88 -10.37
C ARG A 75 -12.35 -9.88 -11.31
N ILE A 76 -11.29 -9.14 -10.96
CA ILE A 76 -10.08 -8.99 -11.79
C ILE A 76 -8.98 -10.01 -11.44
N GLY A 77 -9.20 -10.85 -10.41
CA GLY A 77 -8.17 -11.78 -9.94
C GLY A 77 -6.94 -11.05 -9.42
N ALA A 78 -7.13 -9.99 -8.62
CA ALA A 78 -6.03 -9.26 -8.00
C ALA A 78 -5.31 -10.12 -6.95
N ASP A 79 -4.04 -9.82 -6.66
CA ASP A 79 -3.26 -10.50 -5.63
C ASP A 79 -3.78 -10.22 -4.22
N GLY A 80 -4.59 -9.16 -4.05
CA GLY A 80 -5.20 -8.86 -2.76
C GLY A 80 -6.06 -7.61 -2.73
N VAL A 81 -6.49 -7.26 -1.51
CA VAL A 81 -7.30 -6.09 -1.21
C VAL A 81 -6.73 -5.35 0.01
N HIS A 82 -6.85 -4.04 0.01
CA HIS A 82 -6.56 -3.21 1.17
C HIS A 82 -7.84 -2.55 1.68
N LEU A 83 -8.20 -2.79 2.93
CA LEU A 83 -9.44 -2.34 3.56
C LEU A 83 -9.17 -1.21 4.57
N GLY A 84 -9.98 -0.15 4.51
CA GLY A 84 -10.13 0.79 5.60
C GLY A 84 -11.14 0.27 6.63
N GLN A 85 -11.29 0.99 7.75
CA GLN A 85 -12.14 0.56 8.86
C GLN A 85 -13.65 0.46 8.54
N GLY A 86 -14.09 1.05 7.43
CA GLY A 86 -15.49 1.02 6.97
C GLY A 86 -15.74 0.22 5.70
N ASP A 87 -14.73 -0.45 5.15
CA ASP A 87 -14.79 -1.01 3.79
C ASP A 87 -15.16 -2.51 3.74
N GLY A 88 -15.36 -3.14 4.90
CA GLY A 88 -15.79 -4.54 4.98
C GLY A 88 -15.12 -5.34 6.09
N ASP A 89 -15.59 -6.55 6.28
CA ASP A 89 -15.05 -7.50 7.26
C ASP A 89 -13.91 -8.34 6.65
N ILE A 90 -12.83 -8.52 7.41
CA ILE A 90 -11.61 -9.25 6.97
C ILE A 90 -11.92 -10.72 6.69
N ARG A 91 -12.74 -11.35 7.52
CA ARG A 91 -13.09 -12.78 7.39
C ARG A 91 -13.97 -13.03 6.19
N GLU A 92 -14.94 -12.12 5.93
CA GLU A 92 -15.75 -12.17 4.72
C GLU A 92 -14.88 -11.96 3.46
N ALA A 93 -13.94 -11.01 3.50
CA ALA A 93 -12.99 -10.79 2.41
C ALA A 93 -12.16 -12.06 2.15
N ARG A 94 -11.68 -12.73 3.21
CA ARG A 94 -10.94 -13.99 3.11
C ARG A 94 -11.78 -15.11 2.51
N GLU A 95 -13.06 -15.25 2.90
CA GLU A 95 -13.98 -16.23 2.32
C GLU A 95 -14.21 -16.00 0.83
N ILE A 96 -14.33 -14.73 0.41
CA ILE A 96 -14.56 -14.37 -1.00
C ILE A 96 -13.30 -14.55 -1.85
N LEU A 97 -12.15 -14.09 -1.39
CA LEU A 97 -10.90 -14.04 -2.16
C LEU A 97 -10.10 -15.35 -2.09
N GLY A 98 -10.25 -16.12 -1.02
CA GLY A 98 -9.46 -17.34 -0.78
C GLY A 98 -8.22 -17.09 0.06
N HIS A 99 -7.47 -18.18 0.34
CA HIS A 99 -6.34 -18.16 1.27
C HIS A 99 -5.07 -17.52 0.69
N ASP A 100 -4.94 -17.51 -0.63
CA ASP A 100 -3.73 -17.00 -1.30
C ASP A 100 -3.74 -15.47 -1.48
N ALA A 101 -4.91 -14.82 -1.34
CA ALA A 101 -5.04 -13.39 -1.49
C ALA A 101 -4.49 -12.63 -0.28
N GLN A 102 -3.79 -11.52 -0.53
CA GLN A 102 -3.29 -10.62 0.51
C GLN A 102 -4.39 -9.68 0.99
N ILE A 103 -4.68 -9.66 2.29
CA ILE A 103 -5.65 -8.73 2.89
C ILE A 103 -4.92 -7.78 3.83
N GLY A 104 -4.84 -6.52 3.43
CA GLY A 104 -4.27 -5.47 4.26
C GLY A 104 -5.32 -4.60 4.92
N VAL A 105 -5.01 -4.04 6.08
CA VAL A 105 -5.96 -3.24 6.86
C VAL A 105 -5.32 -1.95 7.37
N THR A 106 -5.99 -0.83 7.15
CA THR A 106 -5.62 0.45 7.76
C THR A 106 -5.98 0.45 9.25
N CYS A 107 -4.98 0.64 10.12
CA CYS A 107 -5.16 0.67 11.57
C CYS A 107 -4.88 2.05 12.21
N HIS A 108 -4.66 3.06 11.39
CA HIS A 108 -4.37 4.44 11.82
C HIS A 108 -3.19 4.50 12.82
N ASN A 109 -3.40 5.04 14.02
CA ASN A 109 -2.45 5.06 15.12
C ASN A 109 -2.87 4.12 16.28
N SER A 110 -3.73 3.14 15.98
CA SER A 110 -4.36 2.30 17.00
C SER A 110 -3.74 0.91 17.09
N ARG A 111 -3.10 0.63 18.23
CA ARG A 111 -2.62 -0.70 18.58
C ARG A 111 -3.76 -1.72 18.64
N HIS A 112 -4.91 -1.31 19.15
CA HIS A 112 -6.10 -2.16 19.28
C HIS A 112 -6.62 -2.61 17.92
N LEU A 113 -6.82 -1.69 16.98
CA LEU A 113 -7.27 -2.04 15.62
C LEU A 113 -6.29 -2.98 14.91
N ALA A 114 -4.99 -2.79 15.12
CA ALA A 114 -3.98 -3.66 14.51
C ALA A 114 -4.03 -5.09 15.09
N MET A 115 -4.22 -5.24 16.41
CA MET A 115 -4.40 -6.56 17.04
C MET A 115 -5.67 -7.25 16.55
N GLU A 116 -6.80 -6.53 16.49
CA GLU A 116 -8.06 -7.06 15.97
C GLU A 116 -7.93 -7.48 14.49
N ALA A 117 -7.24 -6.69 13.67
CA ALA A 117 -6.99 -7.03 12.28
C ALA A 117 -6.15 -8.31 12.14
N GLY A 118 -5.10 -8.46 12.94
CA GLY A 118 -4.28 -9.67 12.97
C GLY A 118 -5.08 -10.91 13.42
N GLU A 119 -5.88 -10.80 14.48
CA GLU A 119 -6.76 -11.86 14.95
C GLU A 119 -7.86 -12.23 13.94
N ALA A 120 -8.29 -11.28 13.12
CA ALA A 120 -9.25 -11.52 12.05
C ALA A 120 -8.62 -12.15 10.79
N GLY A 121 -7.28 -12.22 10.70
CA GLY A 121 -6.56 -12.86 9.60
C GLY A 121 -6.08 -11.90 8.51
N ALA A 122 -5.76 -10.65 8.87
CA ALA A 122 -5.05 -9.73 7.98
C ALA A 122 -3.62 -10.22 7.73
N ASP A 123 -3.14 -10.08 6.49
CA ASP A 123 -1.78 -10.45 6.09
C ASP A 123 -0.79 -9.30 6.34
N TYR A 124 -1.26 -8.07 6.42
CA TYR A 124 -0.48 -6.91 6.84
C TYR A 124 -1.37 -5.81 7.43
N VAL A 125 -0.78 -4.96 8.26
CA VAL A 125 -1.44 -3.79 8.84
C VAL A 125 -0.77 -2.51 8.38
N ALA A 126 -1.53 -1.41 8.24
CA ALA A 126 -0.99 -0.11 7.87
C ALA A 126 -1.21 0.92 8.97
N PHE A 127 -0.11 1.54 9.41
CA PHE A 127 -0.12 2.63 10.39
C PHE A 127 0.14 3.98 9.73
N GLY A 128 -0.55 5.02 10.17
CA GLY A 128 -0.40 6.39 9.67
C GLY A 128 -1.59 7.29 10.06
N ALA A 129 -1.57 8.56 9.67
CA ALA A 129 -0.51 9.17 8.86
C ALA A 129 0.67 9.57 9.75
N PHE A 130 1.91 9.36 9.28
CA PHE A 130 3.12 9.78 10.02
C PHE A 130 3.46 11.24 9.77
N PHE A 131 3.16 11.75 8.58
CA PHE A 131 3.42 13.15 8.21
C PHE A 131 2.17 13.80 7.59
N PRO A 132 2.10 15.14 7.56
CA PRO A 132 1.01 15.85 6.88
C PRO A 132 0.88 15.39 5.41
N THR A 133 -0.36 15.19 4.96
CA THR A 133 -0.63 14.73 3.59
C THR A 133 -1.84 15.46 3.01
N ALA A 134 -1.80 15.77 1.73
CA ALA A 134 -2.92 16.34 0.99
C ALA A 134 -3.88 15.28 0.42
N THR A 135 -3.55 13.99 0.55
CA THR A 135 -4.29 12.90 -0.12
C THR A 135 -5.55 12.48 0.65
N LYS A 136 -5.59 12.71 1.96
CA LYS A 136 -6.73 12.42 2.85
C LYS A 136 -6.67 13.38 4.05
N ASP A 137 -7.83 13.77 4.58
CA ASP A 137 -7.89 14.50 5.86
C ASP A 137 -7.26 13.63 6.95
N VAL A 138 -6.26 14.18 7.63
CA VAL A 138 -5.52 13.48 8.68
C VAL A 138 -6.23 13.68 10.01
N GLU A 139 -7.14 12.78 10.36
CA GLU A 139 -7.77 12.74 11.68
C GLU A 139 -6.86 12.09 12.74
N HIS A 140 -5.90 11.26 12.31
CA HIS A 140 -5.02 10.49 13.20
C HIS A 140 -3.57 10.66 12.77
N GLN A 141 -2.73 11.15 13.68
CA GLN A 141 -1.29 11.17 13.50
C GLN A 141 -0.67 10.00 14.27
N ALA A 142 0.15 9.20 13.58
CA ALA A 142 0.90 8.11 14.19
C ALA A 142 2.30 8.54 14.62
N ASP A 143 2.79 7.93 15.69
CA ASP A 143 4.18 8.06 16.14
C ASP A 143 4.97 6.83 15.70
N PRO A 144 6.24 6.96 15.24
CA PRO A 144 7.08 5.83 14.86
C PRO A 144 7.24 4.74 15.93
N GLU A 145 7.03 5.07 17.21
CA GLU A 145 7.03 4.10 18.32
C GLU A 145 6.02 2.95 18.08
N ILE A 146 4.92 3.19 17.35
CA ILE A 146 3.94 2.13 17.06
C ILE A 146 4.53 1.04 16.16
N LEU A 147 5.42 1.38 15.22
CA LEU A 147 6.14 0.43 14.37
C LEU A 147 7.08 -0.42 15.20
N THR A 148 7.89 0.22 16.06
CA THR A 148 8.80 -0.49 16.97
C THR A 148 8.05 -1.43 17.93
N TRP A 149 6.90 -1.00 18.42
CA TRP A 149 6.05 -1.83 19.28
C TRP A 149 5.51 -3.03 18.51
N TRP A 150 5.01 -2.83 17.28
CA TRP A 150 4.45 -3.90 16.44
C TRP A 150 5.52 -4.95 16.09
N GLN A 151 6.66 -4.53 15.58
CA GLN A 151 7.77 -5.38 15.19
C GLN A 151 8.32 -6.28 16.31
N ARG A 152 8.18 -5.85 17.56
CA ARG A 152 8.64 -6.64 18.72
C ARG A 152 7.68 -7.74 19.13
N LEU A 153 6.42 -7.64 18.78
CA LEU A 153 5.35 -8.47 19.32
C LEU A 153 4.63 -9.32 18.26
N PHE A 154 4.71 -8.92 17.00
CA PHE A 154 3.94 -9.54 15.93
C PHE A 154 4.83 -9.89 14.73
N GLU A 155 4.48 -10.99 14.05
CA GLU A 155 5.16 -11.44 12.82
C GLU A 155 4.48 -10.87 11.55
N ILE A 156 3.25 -10.36 11.68
CA ILE A 156 2.49 -9.76 10.58
C ILE A 156 3.19 -8.47 10.14
N PRO A 157 3.54 -8.33 8.86
CA PRO A 157 4.21 -7.13 8.35
C PRO A 157 3.43 -5.83 8.59
N CYS A 158 4.14 -4.73 8.78
CA CYS A 158 3.54 -3.41 8.90
C CYS A 158 3.98 -2.46 7.79
N VAL A 159 3.01 -1.67 7.34
CA VAL A 159 3.15 -0.62 6.33
C VAL A 159 3.09 0.74 7.02
N ALA A 160 4.09 1.58 6.81
CA ALA A 160 4.02 2.99 7.19
C ALA A 160 3.42 3.82 6.04
N ILE A 161 2.44 4.68 6.34
CA ILE A 161 1.75 5.51 5.35
C ILE A 161 1.54 6.95 5.82
N GLY A 162 1.42 7.88 4.89
CA GLY A 162 1.01 9.27 5.08
C GLY A 162 2.15 10.26 5.02
N GLY A 163 2.21 11.04 3.93
CA GLY A 163 3.16 12.14 3.72
C GLY A 163 4.62 11.73 3.64
N ILE A 164 4.90 10.47 3.32
CA ILE A 164 6.27 9.91 3.27
C ILE A 164 6.97 10.38 2.00
N THR A 165 8.20 10.86 2.17
CA THR A 165 9.12 11.27 1.10
C THR A 165 10.51 10.63 1.32
N PRO A 166 11.41 10.63 0.34
CA PRO A 166 12.77 10.12 0.53
C PRO A 166 13.52 10.82 1.68
N GLU A 167 13.23 12.10 1.94
CA GLU A 167 13.91 12.90 2.95
C GLU A 167 13.44 12.61 4.38
N ASN A 168 12.22 12.08 4.56
CA ASN A 168 11.65 11.86 5.89
C ASN A 168 11.46 10.38 6.27
N CYS A 169 11.71 9.43 5.35
CA CYS A 169 11.41 8.02 5.57
C CYS A 169 12.39 7.30 6.51
N GLY A 170 13.62 7.81 6.69
CA GLY A 170 14.69 7.12 7.43
C GLY A 170 14.27 6.67 8.83
N GLY A 171 13.63 7.55 9.61
CA GLY A 171 13.16 7.21 10.96
C GLY A 171 12.06 6.13 10.99
N LEU A 172 11.26 5.98 9.92
CA LEU A 172 10.26 4.91 9.82
C LEU A 172 10.90 3.55 9.51
N ILE A 173 11.95 3.56 8.67
CA ILE A 173 12.76 2.36 8.37
C ILE A 173 13.47 1.89 9.64
N GLU A 174 14.11 2.80 10.37
CA GLU A 174 14.78 2.50 11.65
C GLU A 174 13.80 2.00 12.72
N ALA A 175 12.57 2.52 12.73
CA ALA A 175 11.50 2.09 13.63
C ALA A 175 10.93 0.70 13.29
N GLY A 176 11.26 0.14 12.11
CA GLY A 176 10.90 -1.22 11.73
C GLY A 176 9.73 -1.32 10.75
N ALA A 177 9.46 -0.30 9.93
CA ALA A 177 8.52 -0.45 8.83
C ALA A 177 8.99 -1.52 7.85
N ASP A 178 8.14 -2.50 7.50
CA ASP A 178 8.42 -3.49 6.45
C ASP A 178 8.17 -2.88 5.07
N PHE A 179 7.21 -1.96 4.97
CA PHE A 179 6.89 -1.26 3.73
C PHE A 179 6.63 0.22 3.97
N LEU A 180 7.03 1.04 2.99
CA LEU A 180 6.69 2.46 2.91
C LEU A 180 5.61 2.65 1.83
N ALA A 181 4.38 2.99 2.24
CA ALA A 181 3.30 3.29 1.31
C ALA A 181 3.37 4.75 0.86
N VAL A 182 3.62 4.95 -0.42
CA VAL A 182 3.85 6.26 -1.02
C VAL A 182 2.96 6.50 -2.24
N SER A 183 2.49 7.72 -2.42
CA SER A 183 1.65 8.13 -3.56
C SER A 183 2.09 9.50 -4.09
N SER A 184 1.66 10.59 -3.49
CA SER A 184 1.88 11.94 -4.00
C SER A 184 3.36 12.29 -4.22
N ALA A 185 4.26 11.83 -3.35
CA ALA A 185 5.69 12.06 -3.50
C ALA A 185 6.21 11.53 -4.84
N VAL A 186 5.70 10.37 -5.28
CA VAL A 186 6.11 9.74 -6.55
C VAL A 186 5.39 10.36 -7.74
N TRP A 187 4.06 10.50 -7.67
CA TRP A 187 3.26 10.88 -8.83
C TRP A 187 3.23 12.38 -9.14
N SER A 188 3.64 13.25 -8.20
CA SER A 188 3.74 14.69 -8.39
C SER A 188 5.12 15.15 -8.91
N ALA A 189 6.05 14.22 -9.09
CA ALA A 189 7.42 14.48 -9.56
C ALA A 189 7.81 13.53 -10.71
N ASP A 190 9.10 13.39 -10.99
CA ASP A 190 9.59 12.28 -11.83
C ASP A 190 9.56 10.99 -11.02
N GLU A 191 8.66 10.09 -11.40
CA GLU A 191 8.40 8.86 -10.66
C GLU A 191 9.64 7.96 -10.54
N ALA A 192 10.43 7.84 -11.61
CA ALA A 192 11.61 6.99 -11.60
C ALA A 192 12.74 7.58 -10.72
N GLN A 193 12.92 8.90 -10.75
CA GLN A 193 13.89 9.57 -9.89
C GLN A 193 13.49 9.44 -8.42
N THR A 194 12.22 9.62 -8.10
CA THR A 194 11.72 9.54 -6.72
C THR A 194 11.83 8.11 -6.18
N VAL A 195 11.47 7.10 -6.97
CA VAL A 195 11.61 5.69 -6.55
C VAL A 195 13.08 5.34 -6.31
N ARG A 196 14.02 5.79 -7.16
CA ARG A 196 15.47 5.63 -6.91
C ARG A 196 15.91 6.30 -5.61
N ALA A 197 15.43 7.52 -5.33
CA ALA A 197 15.75 8.22 -4.09
C ALA A 197 15.26 7.46 -2.85
N PHE A 198 14.07 6.83 -2.91
CA PHE A 198 13.62 5.90 -1.86
C PHE A 198 14.52 4.67 -1.76
N ALA A 199 14.90 4.06 -2.88
CA ALA A 199 15.76 2.88 -2.90
C ALA A 199 17.13 3.14 -2.23
N GLU A 200 17.71 4.33 -2.40
CA GLU A 200 18.93 4.77 -1.72
C GLU A 200 18.77 4.80 -0.19
N GLN A 201 17.59 5.19 0.31
CA GLN A 201 17.30 5.19 1.76
C GLN A 201 17.07 3.77 2.33
N LEU A 202 16.63 2.83 1.49
CA LEU A 202 16.34 1.45 1.88
C LEU A 202 17.61 0.57 2.02
N GLY A 203 18.78 1.11 1.75
CA GLY A 203 20.07 0.42 1.94
C GLY A 203 20.60 -0.14 0.63
N GLY A 204 20.45 0.65 -0.43
CA GLY A 204 21.15 0.44 -1.69
C GLY A 204 22.65 0.44 -1.52
#